data_dfc4277d49c685252cf8406ca713f6a5
#
_entry.id   dfc4277d49c685252cf8406ca713f6a5
#
_cell.length_a   1.000
_cell.length_b   1.000
_cell.length_c   1.000
_cell.angle_alpha   90.00
_cell.angle_beta   90.00
_cell.angle_gamma   90.00
#
_symmetry.space_group_name_H-M   'P 1'
#
loop_
_entity.id
_entity.type
_entity.pdbx_description
1 polymer ?
#
loop_
_entity_poly.entity_id
_entity_poly.type
_entity_poly.pdbx_seq_one_letter_code
_entity_poly.pdbx_strand_id
1 'polypeptide(L)'
;MGDVGAKLRSERERLGIGIDRIEAETHIRAKFLLAIEEERFGALPGPAYVRAFVRDYAEQLGLDPQALMAELSTHPDLAEEPVMIAPRREASVPLLSRGTRSAASVLALVAALVVVIAALIVFLR
;
A
#
# COMPACT_ATOMS: atom_id res chain seq x y z
N MET A 1 -11.19 -22.07 -11.34
CA MET A 1 -11.76 -20.73 -11.16
C MET A 1 -11.12 -20.11 -9.92
N GLY A 2 -10.43 -19.01 -10.09
CA GLY A 2 -9.81 -18.32 -8.99
C GLY A 2 -10.88 -17.72 -8.10
N ASP A 3 -10.94 -18.10 -6.86
CA ASP A 3 -11.88 -17.60 -5.86
C ASP A 3 -11.14 -16.62 -4.95
N VAL A 4 -10.70 -15.52 -5.56
CA VAL A 4 -9.90 -14.49 -4.91
C VAL A 4 -10.68 -13.86 -3.76
N GLY A 5 -11.97 -13.57 -3.98
CA GLY A 5 -12.83 -12.99 -2.97
C GLY A 5 -13.01 -13.90 -1.75
N ALA A 6 -13.26 -15.19 -1.97
CA ALA A 6 -13.41 -16.15 -0.89
C ALA A 6 -12.10 -16.36 -0.11
N LYS A 7 -10.95 -16.33 -0.77
CA LYS A 7 -9.64 -16.42 -0.09
C LYS A 7 -9.41 -15.24 0.83
N LEU A 8 -9.66 -14.03 0.36
CA LEU A 8 -9.54 -12.81 1.16
C LEU A 8 -10.48 -12.85 2.36
N ARG A 9 -11.74 -13.19 2.13
CA ARG A 9 -12.74 -13.32 3.18
C ARG A 9 -12.37 -14.37 4.23
N SER A 10 -11.99 -15.57 3.78
CA SER A 10 -11.62 -16.67 4.68
C SER A 10 -10.43 -16.29 5.56
N GLU A 11 -9.42 -15.64 5.00
CA GLU A 11 -8.25 -15.21 5.77
C GLU A 11 -8.60 -14.10 6.75
N ARG A 12 -9.41 -13.13 6.34
CA ARG A 12 -9.90 -12.08 7.24
C ARG A 12 -10.66 -12.67 8.42
N GLU A 13 -11.58 -13.58 8.16
CA GLU A 13 -12.37 -14.27 9.20
C GLU A 13 -11.49 -15.14 10.09
N ARG A 14 -10.51 -15.82 9.52
CA ARG A 14 -9.54 -16.62 10.28
C ARG A 14 -8.73 -15.76 11.26
N LEU A 15 -8.37 -14.55 10.86
CA LEU A 15 -7.64 -13.59 11.68
C LEU A 15 -8.55 -12.84 12.67
N GLY A 16 -9.88 -13.01 12.57
CA GLY A 16 -10.84 -12.31 13.41
C GLY A 16 -10.90 -10.81 13.16
N ILE A 17 -10.55 -10.36 11.95
CA ILE A 17 -10.50 -8.94 11.58
C ILE A 17 -11.83 -8.52 10.96
N GLY A 18 -12.41 -7.43 11.47
CA GLY A 18 -13.60 -6.80 10.87
C GLY A 18 -13.27 -6.00 9.60
N ILE A 19 -14.26 -5.86 8.74
CA ILE A 19 -14.15 -5.01 7.53
C ILE A 19 -13.81 -3.57 7.90
N ASP A 20 -14.35 -3.05 8.98
CA ASP A 20 -14.10 -1.69 9.46
C ASP A 20 -12.62 -1.43 9.75
N ARG A 21 -11.92 -2.44 10.25
CA ARG A 21 -10.50 -2.34 10.52
C ARG A 21 -9.70 -2.33 9.22
N ILE A 22 -10.05 -3.17 8.26
CA ILE A 22 -9.41 -3.15 6.93
C ILE A 22 -9.63 -1.81 6.26
N GLU A 23 -10.84 -1.25 6.32
CA GLU A 23 -11.14 0.09 5.81
C GLU A 23 -10.25 1.16 6.46
N ALA A 24 -10.10 1.13 7.77
CA ALA A 24 -9.28 2.10 8.51
C ALA A 24 -7.80 2.04 8.11
N GLU A 25 -7.27 0.85 7.86
CA GLU A 25 -5.86 0.63 7.54
C GLU A 25 -5.52 0.83 6.06
N THR A 26 -6.43 0.43 5.17
CA THR A 26 -6.22 0.53 3.71
C THR A 26 -6.79 1.79 3.09
N HIS A 27 -7.70 2.48 3.77
CA HIS A 27 -8.49 3.60 3.27
C HIS A 27 -9.41 3.23 2.09
N ILE A 28 -9.66 1.94 1.92
CA ILE A 28 -10.62 1.40 0.96
C ILE A 28 -11.96 1.28 1.65
N ARG A 29 -12.99 1.89 1.11
CA ARG A 29 -14.32 1.87 1.72
C ARG A 29 -14.87 0.46 1.86
N ALA A 30 -15.51 0.16 2.97
CA ALA A 30 -16.10 -1.13 3.30
C ALA A 30 -16.95 -1.71 2.16
N LYS A 31 -17.74 -0.88 1.47
CA LYS A 31 -18.55 -1.30 0.33
C LYS A 31 -17.74 -1.93 -0.81
N PHE A 32 -16.52 -1.45 -1.06
CA PHE A 32 -15.64 -2.01 -2.10
C PHE A 32 -14.94 -3.27 -1.61
N LEU A 33 -14.55 -3.34 -0.35
CA LEU A 33 -13.98 -4.54 0.27
C LEU A 33 -14.99 -5.70 0.23
N LEU A 34 -16.25 -5.44 0.58
CA LEU A 34 -17.31 -6.43 0.50
C LEU A 34 -17.59 -6.86 -0.94
N ALA A 35 -17.60 -5.91 -1.88
CA ALA A 35 -17.76 -6.22 -3.30
C ALA A 35 -16.63 -7.12 -3.83
N ILE A 36 -15.40 -6.93 -3.36
CA ILE A 36 -14.26 -7.79 -3.70
C ILE A 36 -14.45 -9.19 -3.12
N GLU A 37 -14.86 -9.33 -1.87
CA GLU A 37 -15.12 -10.63 -1.24
C GLU A 37 -16.24 -11.42 -1.95
N GLU A 38 -17.19 -10.71 -2.54
CA GLU A 38 -18.30 -11.29 -3.29
C GLU A 38 -18.03 -11.38 -4.81
N GLU A 39 -16.82 -11.01 -5.24
CA GLU A 39 -16.40 -10.95 -6.65
C GLU A 39 -17.32 -10.10 -7.55
N ARG A 40 -18.00 -9.12 -6.97
CA ARG A 40 -18.80 -8.12 -7.69
C ARG A 40 -17.92 -6.97 -8.17
N PHE A 41 -16.98 -7.26 -9.06
CA PHE A 41 -15.99 -6.29 -9.53
C PHE A 41 -16.58 -5.14 -10.32
N GLY A 42 -17.74 -5.32 -10.93
CA GLY A 42 -18.49 -4.25 -11.58
C GLY A 42 -18.98 -3.14 -10.63
N ALA A 43 -19.00 -3.39 -9.32
CA ALA A 43 -19.34 -2.39 -8.31
C ALA A 43 -18.18 -1.42 -8.01
N LEU A 44 -16.97 -1.73 -8.48
CA LEU A 44 -15.79 -0.88 -8.34
C LEU A 44 -15.69 0.10 -9.52
N PRO A 45 -14.95 1.22 -9.37
CA PRO A 45 -14.83 2.25 -10.42
C PRO A 45 -14.14 1.80 -11.71
N GLY A 46 -13.45 0.66 -11.70
CA GLY A 46 -12.80 0.10 -12.89
C GLY A 46 -11.81 -1.01 -12.56
N PRO A 47 -11.35 -1.77 -13.57
CA PRO A 47 -10.46 -2.92 -13.39
C PRO A 47 -9.13 -2.59 -12.71
N ALA A 48 -8.57 -1.41 -12.96
CA ALA A 48 -7.35 -0.95 -12.31
C ALA A 48 -7.53 -0.78 -10.79
N TYR A 49 -8.70 -0.32 -10.36
CA TYR A 49 -9.04 -0.22 -8.94
C TYR A 49 -9.20 -1.58 -8.28
N VAL A 50 -9.81 -2.55 -8.98
CA VAL A 50 -9.92 -3.92 -8.48
C VAL A 50 -8.54 -4.48 -8.16
N ARG A 51 -7.61 -4.36 -9.09
CA ARG A 51 -6.23 -4.85 -8.91
C ARG A 51 -5.52 -4.15 -7.76
N ALA A 52 -5.62 -2.84 -7.66
CA ALA A 52 -5.00 -2.08 -6.58
C ALA A 52 -5.59 -2.46 -5.22
N PHE A 53 -6.90 -2.52 -5.12
CA PHE A 53 -7.59 -2.82 -3.86
C PHE A 53 -7.36 -4.27 -3.40
N VAL A 54 -7.35 -5.23 -4.31
CA VAL A 54 -7.04 -6.63 -3.98
C VAL A 54 -5.59 -6.75 -3.48
N ARG A 55 -4.65 -6.02 -4.08
CA ARG A 55 -3.26 -5.98 -3.61
C ARG A 55 -3.17 -5.45 -2.18
N ASP A 56 -3.73 -4.27 -1.94
CA ASP A 56 -3.67 -3.63 -0.62
C ASP A 56 -4.37 -4.49 0.44
N TYR A 57 -5.48 -5.10 0.08
CA TYR A 57 -6.22 -6.00 0.97
C TYR A 57 -5.40 -7.26 1.29
N ALA A 58 -4.77 -7.88 0.29
CA ALA A 58 -3.92 -9.04 0.47
C ALA A 58 -2.72 -8.73 1.37
N GLU A 59 -2.06 -7.61 1.16
CA GLU A 59 -0.94 -7.16 1.99
C GLU A 59 -1.37 -6.96 3.45
N GLN A 60 -2.53 -6.40 3.68
CA GLN A 60 -3.08 -6.19 5.01
C GLN A 60 -3.36 -7.51 5.74
N LEU A 61 -3.75 -8.55 5.02
CA LEU A 61 -3.99 -9.89 5.58
C LEU A 61 -2.73 -10.77 5.64
N GLY A 62 -1.61 -10.31 5.09
CA GLY A 62 -0.38 -11.10 5.00
C GLY A 62 -0.41 -12.19 3.92
N LEU A 63 -1.33 -12.09 2.97
CA LEU A 63 -1.37 -12.97 1.80
C LEU A 63 -0.38 -12.52 0.72
N ASP A 64 0.04 -13.45 -0.14
CA ASP A 64 0.88 -13.12 -1.28
C ASP A 64 0.07 -12.37 -2.37
N PRO A 65 0.34 -11.06 -2.57
CA PRO A 65 -0.39 -10.30 -3.57
C PRO A 65 -0.17 -10.79 -4.99
N GLN A 66 1.01 -11.33 -5.30
CA GLN A 66 1.35 -11.80 -6.64
C GLN A 66 0.52 -13.03 -7.05
N ALA A 67 0.34 -13.96 -6.11
CA ALA A 67 -0.48 -15.14 -6.34
C ALA A 67 -1.94 -14.74 -6.62
N LEU A 68 -2.48 -13.81 -5.85
CA LEU A 68 -3.84 -13.32 -6.04
C LEU A 68 -4.00 -12.50 -7.34
N MET A 69 -2.98 -11.74 -7.73
CA MET A 69 -2.99 -11.03 -9.01
C MET A 69 -2.98 -11.99 -10.20
N ALA A 70 -2.24 -13.08 -10.13
CA ALA A 70 -2.23 -14.11 -11.16
C ALA A 70 -3.62 -14.76 -11.33
N GLU A 71 -4.29 -15.07 -10.23
CA GLU A 71 -5.65 -15.60 -10.26
C GLU A 71 -6.66 -14.56 -10.78
N LEU A 72 -6.53 -13.32 -10.34
CA LEU A 72 -7.42 -12.24 -10.75
C LEU A 72 -7.33 -11.97 -12.26
N SER A 73 -6.15 -12.16 -12.86
CA SER A 73 -5.96 -11.96 -14.29
C SER A 73 -6.73 -12.95 -15.17
N THR A 74 -7.14 -14.08 -14.60
CA THR A 74 -7.96 -15.08 -15.29
C THR A 74 -9.46 -14.85 -15.13
N HIS A 75 -9.87 -13.86 -14.34
CA HIS A 75 -11.26 -13.58 -14.09
C HIS A 75 -11.92 -12.94 -15.31
N PRO A 76 -13.07 -13.44 -15.79
CA PRO A 76 -13.70 -12.99 -17.03
C PRO A 76 -14.07 -11.50 -17.03
N ASP A 77 -14.49 -10.96 -15.89
CA ASP A 77 -14.87 -9.55 -15.75
C ASP A 77 -13.67 -8.59 -15.75
N LEU A 78 -12.47 -9.13 -15.64
CA LEU A 78 -11.21 -8.39 -15.62
C LEU A 78 -10.28 -8.77 -16.79
N ALA A 79 -10.73 -9.69 -17.64
CA ALA A 79 -10.07 -10.03 -18.89
C ALA A 79 -10.05 -8.78 -19.78
N GLU A 80 -8.87 -8.27 -19.91
CA GLU A 80 -8.36 -7.14 -20.64
C GLU A 80 -9.35 -6.41 -21.55
N GLU A 81 -9.78 -5.22 -21.12
CA GLU A 81 -9.62 -4.12 -22.07
C GLU A 81 -8.11 -3.90 -22.23
N PRO A 82 -7.56 -3.89 -23.47
CA PRO A 82 -6.19 -3.49 -23.66
C PRO A 82 -6.08 -2.10 -23.01
N VAL A 83 -5.36 -2.03 -21.89
CA VAL A 83 -4.92 -0.75 -21.38
C VAL A 83 -4.13 -0.16 -22.53
N MET A 84 -4.78 0.68 -23.31
CA MET A 84 -4.06 1.70 -24.04
C MET A 84 -3.32 2.46 -22.96
N ILE A 85 -2.11 1.97 -22.68
CA ILE A 85 -1.10 2.79 -22.05
C ILE A 85 -0.90 3.88 -23.11
N ALA A 86 -1.78 4.89 -23.07
CA ALA A 86 -1.41 6.16 -23.59
C ALA A 86 -0.05 6.41 -22.97
N PRO A 87 1.02 6.58 -23.78
CA PRO A 87 2.31 6.83 -23.20
C PRO A 87 2.07 7.93 -22.19
N ARG A 88 2.20 7.55 -20.92
CA ARG A 88 2.20 8.53 -19.84
C ARG A 88 3.26 9.50 -20.32
N ARG A 89 2.82 10.62 -20.89
CA ARG A 89 3.71 11.76 -21.02
C ARG A 89 4.29 11.83 -19.64
N GLU A 90 5.54 11.45 -19.54
CA GLU A 90 6.35 11.82 -18.41
C GLU A 90 6.19 13.34 -18.35
N ALA A 91 5.13 13.78 -17.68
CA ALA A 91 5.21 15.04 -17.04
C ALA A 91 6.45 14.82 -16.19
N SER A 92 7.55 15.31 -16.68
CA SER A 92 8.75 15.53 -15.91
C SER A 92 8.29 16.37 -14.73
N VAL A 93 7.73 15.71 -13.75
CA VAL A 93 7.58 16.26 -12.41
C VAL A 93 9.02 16.59 -12.10
N PRO A 94 9.38 17.88 -11.96
CA PRO A 94 10.70 18.17 -11.47
C PRO A 94 10.79 17.34 -10.21
N LEU A 95 11.74 16.41 -10.22
CA LEU A 95 12.19 15.74 -9.02
C LEU A 95 12.58 16.88 -8.06
N LEU A 96 11.58 17.39 -7.35
CA LEU A 96 11.85 17.91 -6.04
C LEU A 96 12.48 16.72 -5.36
N SER A 97 13.79 16.69 -5.47
CA SER A 97 14.62 15.79 -4.70
C SER A 97 14.06 15.87 -3.30
N ARG A 98 13.29 14.86 -2.95
CA ARG A 98 12.96 14.60 -1.56
C ARG A 98 14.32 14.52 -0.94
N GLY A 99 14.73 15.67 -0.35
CA GLY A 99 16.03 15.76 0.29
C GLY A 99 16.15 14.53 1.15
N THR A 100 16.97 13.61 0.69
CA THR A 100 17.53 12.62 1.56
C THR A 100 18.08 13.44 2.69
N ARG A 101 17.34 13.51 3.80
CA ARG A 101 17.95 13.89 5.07
C ARG A 101 19.05 12.87 5.23
N SER A 102 20.18 13.23 4.64
CA SER A 102 21.35 12.36 4.62
C SER A 102 21.64 12.03 6.07
N ALA A 103 21.94 10.79 6.35
CA ALA A 103 22.41 10.36 7.68
C ALA A 103 23.54 11.27 8.20
N ALA A 104 24.25 11.93 7.31
CA ALA A 104 25.21 12.99 7.60
C ALA A 104 24.63 14.18 8.38
N SER A 105 23.38 14.59 8.14
CA SER A 105 22.77 15.70 8.88
C SER A 105 22.41 15.32 10.31
N VAL A 106 22.00 14.08 10.53
CA VAL A 106 21.70 13.57 11.87
C VAL A 106 23.01 13.39 12.67
N LEU A 107 24.06 12.88 12.03
CA LEU A 107 25.40 12.76 12.63
C LEU A 107 25.98 14.13 13.01
N ALA A 108 25.81 15.16 12.19
CA ALA A 108 26.25 16.49 12.46
C ALA A 108 25.54 17.11 13.68
N LEU A 109 24.23 16.90 13.83
CA LEU A 109 23.47 17.37 14.99
C LEU A 109 23.86 16.64 16.27
N VAL A 110 24.11 15.35 16.22
CA VAL A 110 24.55 14.56 17.37
C VAL A 110 25.97 15.01 17.81
N ALA A 111 26.87 15.23 16.86
CA ALA A 111 28.23 15.73 17.15
C ALA A 111 28.20 17.13 17.80
N ALA A 112 27.36 18.03 17.30
CA ALA A 112 27.20 19.36 17.88
C ALA A 112 26.66 19.31 19.31
N LEU A 113 25.69 18.42 19.57
CA LEU A 113 25.14 18.24 20.91
C LEU A 113 26.17 17.70 21.90
N VAL A 114 27.03 16.77 21.50
CA VAL A 114 28.11 16.23 22.35
C VAL A 114 29.11 17.30 22.71
N VAL A 115 29.50 18.16 21.77
CA VAL A 115 30.41 19.26 22.00
C VAL A 115 29.83 20.28 23.00
N VAL A 116 28.55 20.61 22.87
CA VAL A 116 27.89 21.54 23.81
C VAL A 116 27.81 20.94 25.21
N ILE A 117 27.50 19.66 25.34
CA ILE A 117 27.46 18.99 26.66
C ILE A 117 28.88 18.96 27.30
N ALA A 118 29.89 18.62 26.50
CA ALA A 118 31.29 18.62 27.01
C ALA A 118 31.74 20.01 27.48
N ALA A 119 31.42 21.06 26.72
CA ALA A 119 31.70 22.44 27.10
C ALA A 119 30.98 22.86 28.40
N LEU A 120 29.73 22.44 28.54
CA LEU A 120 28.93 22.69 29.74
C LEU A 120 29.50 22.00 30.98
N ILE A 121 29.98 20.79 30.85
CA ILE A 121 30.62 20.02 31.94
C ILE A 121 31.92 20.70 32.37
N VAL A 122 32.72 21.17 31.41
CA VAL A 122 33.97 21.88 31.72
C VAL A 122 33.71 23.24 32.40
N PHE A 123 32.64 23.94 31.96
CA PHE A 123 32.27 25.23 32.54
C PHE A 123 31.70 25.13 33.97
N LEU A 124 31.00 24.06 34.27
CA LEU A 124 30.39 23.80 35.59
C LEU A 124 31.36 23.12 36.58
N ARG A 125 32.57 22.76 36.16
CA ARG A 125 33.60 22.13 36.99
C ARG A 125 34.58 23.12 37.55
#